data_960e507576c237498856fb6d17953ebf
#
_entry.id   960e507576c237498856fb6d17953ebf
#
_cell.length_a   1.000
_cell.length_b   1.000
_cell.length_c   1.000
_cell.angle_alpha   90.00
_cell.angle_beta   90.00
_cell.angle_gamma   90.00
#
_symmetry.space_group_name_H-M   'P 1'
#
loop_
_entity.id
_entity.type
_entity.pdbx_description
1 polymer ?
#
loop_
_entity_poly.entity_id
_entity_poly.type
_entity_poly.pdbx_seq_one_letter_code
_entity_poly.pdbx_strand_id
1 'polypeptide(L)'
;MAGASALLLTATTPAAANPNAINPIPVLNGTAGLPHLLGRTRAVFQVTGMASPNSTQNYNVLGTDLGIMWDNGNGEMLTAFGDTAGVGFPNLLAGSLWSWRSNILVRSHNQDPDNGIFFDSVVHDIFGQARDLVASPKIPLIEISRIPTAGISVNGVQYMSLMSVKTWDDVGQWTTNYSGLAASGDDGESWADLGFTHRPNEGGNANFQMNAFTKSGGWVYEYGTRSGRNNPAYISRVREEDIANLGEYEYWDGGKWKKGDVDAAAPIAENVGELSVMWNDYLGQYVMLTTDPFNSVVMRKASSPEGPWSDPEVLIDTRELPTAYAPSIFPYQTGRDLYFLTTVHNQYNVVLMRTSL
;
A
#
# COMPACT_ATOMS: atom_id res chain seq x y z
N MET A 1 3.25 41.01 -37.16
CA MET A 1 3.68 39.58 -37.12
C MET A 1 3.91 39.22 -35.67
N ALA A 2 2.95 38.55 -35.04
CA ALA A 2 3.03 38.14 -33.66
C ALA A 2 3.43 36.64 -33.65
N GLY A 3 4.62 36.36 -33.11
CA GLY A 3 5.10 34.99 -32.95
C GLY A 3 4.44 34.33 -31.78
N ALA A 4 3.71 33.24 -32.01
CA ALA A 4 3.20 32.37 -30.99
C ALA A 4 4.32 31.45 -30.51
N SER A 5 4.77 31.62 -29.27
CA SER A 5 5.64 30.68 -28.61
C SER A 5 4.82 29.49 -28.16
N ALA A 6 5.03 28.31 -28.76
CA ALA A 6 4.49 27.07 -28.30
C ALA A 6 5.23 26.64 -27.02
N LEU A 7 4.52 26.57 -25.90
CA LEU A 7 5.01 25.92 -24.71
C LEU A 7 5.04 24.39 -24.96
N LEU A 8 6.24 23.84 -25.13
CA LEU A 8 6.43 22.38 -25.04
C LEU A 8 6.25 21.96 -23.57
N LEU A 9 5.12 21.33 -23.26
CA LEU A 9 4.99 20.54 -22.04
C LEU A 9 5.86 19.29 -22.20
N THR A 10 7.04 19.32 -21.60
CA THR A 10 7.83 18.11 -21.41
C THR A 10 7.10 17.22 -20.40
N ALA A 11 6.71 16.04 -20.84
CA ALA A 11 6.21 14.99 -19.95
C ALA A 11 7.31 14.66 -18.93
N THR A 12 7.12 15.09 -17.69
CA THR A 12 7.99 14.69 -16.58
C THR A 12 7.77 13.22 -16.26
N THR A 13 8.85 12.47 -16.18
CA THR A 13 8.87 11.08 -15.69
C THR A 13 8.14 10.99 -14.34
N PRO A 14 7.36 9.89 -14.09
CA PRO A 14 6.62 9.75 -12.86
C PRO A 14 7.55 9.72 -11.66
N ALA A 15 7.37 10.66 -10.76
CA ALA A 15 8.04 10.68 -9.48
C ALA A 15 7.41 9.60 -8.57
N ALA A 16 8.20 9.01 -7.66
CA ALA A 16 7.71 8.20 -6.55
C ALA A 16 6.65 8.97 -5.74
N ALA A 17 5.87 8.25 -4.94
CA ALA A 17 4.95 8.87 -3.99
C ALA A 17 5.73 9.78 -3.03
N ASN A 18 5.92 10.99 -3.44
CA ASN A 18 6.56 12.06 -2.68
C ASN A 18 5.50 13.12 -2.42
N PRO A 19 5.15 13.40 -1.16
CA PRO A 19 4.17 14.44 -0.82
C PRO A 19 4.52 15.80 -1.43
N ASN A 20 5.81 16.07 -1.64
CA ASN A 20 6.27 17.28 -2.29
C ASN A 20 6.11 17.23 -3.82
N ALA A 21 5.88 16.05 -4.39
CA ALA A 21 5.61 15.82 -5.81
C ALA A 21 4.13 15.56 -6.09
N ILE A 22 3.25 15.61 -5.07
CA ILE A 22 1.81 15.59 -5.26
C ILE A 22 1.44 16.69 -6.25
N ASN A 23 0.61 16.34 -7.23
CA ASN A 23 0.08 17.29 -8.21
C ASN A 23 -0.37 18.56 -7.48
N PRO A 24 0.12 19.75 -7.88
CA PRO A 24 -0.15 21.01 -7.16
C PRO A 24 -1.63 21.44 -7.19
N ILE A 25 -2.51 20.69 -7.87
CA ILE A 25 -3.94 20.96 -7.93
C ILE A 25 -4.73 19.71 -7.49
N PRO A 26 -4.67 19.27 -6.22
CA PRO A 26 -5.37 18.08 -5.73
C PRO A 26 -6.89 18.14 -5.93
N VAL A 27 -7.48 19.34 -5.97
CA VAL A 27 -8.91 19.58 -6.24
C VAL A 27 -9.34 19.04 -7.61
N LEU A 28 -8.43 18.99 -8.57
CA LEU A 28 -8.68 18.44 -9.90
C LEU A 28 -8.31 16.96 -10.02
N ASN A 29 -7.72 16.40 -8.98
CA ASN A 29 -7.33 14.99 -8.98
C ASN A 29 -8.57 14.10 -9.02
N GLY A 30 -8.47 13.01 -9.77
CA GLY A 30 -9.56 12.07 -9.93
C GLY A 30 -10.74 12.57 -10.79
N THR A 31 -10.60 13.68 -11.49
CA THR A 31 -11.62 14.19 -12.42
C THR A 31 -11.45 13.69 -13.84
N ALA A 32 -10.32 13.06 -14.16
CA ALA A 32 -10.02 12.57 -15.51
C ALA A 32 -10.84 11.32 -15.92
N GLY A 33 -11.62 10.77 -14.99
CA GLY A 33 -12.34 9.50 -15.18
C GLY A 33 -11.44 8.28 -15.03
N LEU A 34 -12.01 7.10 -15.26
CA LEU A 34 -11.29 5.84 -15.17
C LEU A 34 -10.26 5.70 -16.30
N PRO A 35 -9.04 5.21 -16.03
CA PRO A 35 -8.07 4.94 -17.06
C PRO A 35 -8.58 3.85 -18.03
N HIS A 36 -8.34 4.03 -19.31
CA HIS A 36 -8.68 3.06 -20.34
C HIS A 36 -7.46 2.17 -20.62
N LEU A 37 -7.57 0.90 -20.31
CA LEU A 37 -6.54 -0.11 -20.55
C LEU A 37 -6.93 -1.02 -21.73
N LEU A 38 -5.96 -1.40 -22.55
CA LEU A 38 -6.16 -2.23 -23.74
C LEU A 38 -5.97 -3.73 -23.46
N GLY A 39 -5.23 -4.05 -22.41
CA GLY A 39 -4.93 -5.43 -21.98
C GLY A 39 -6.14 -6.17 -21.38
N ARG A 40 -5.89 -7.21 -20.62
CA ARG A 40 -6.92 -8.00 -19.90
C ARG A 40 -7.42 -7.35 -18.60
N THR A 41 -6.69 -6.36 -18.10
CA THR A 41 -7.09 -5.59 -16.91
C THR A 41 -7.99 -4.43 -17.32
N ARG A 42 -8.95 -4.11 -16.46
CA ARG A 42 -9.88 -2.99 -16.62
C ARG A 42 -9.93 -2.18 -15.33
N ALA A 43 -9.98 -0.86 -15.44
CA ALA A 43 -10.38 -0.01 -14.34
C ALA A 43 -11.91 -0.04 -14.23
N VAL A 44 -12.42 -0.37 -13.04
CA VAL A 44 -13.88 -0.60 -12.84
C VAL A 44 -14.52 0.43 -11.92
N PHE A 45 -13.76 1.02 -11.00
CA PHE A 45 -14.32 1.98 -10.05
C PHE A 45 -13.26 2.95 -9.56
N GLN A 46 -13.60 4.23 -9.48
CA GLN A 46 -12.74 5.21 -8.83
C GLN A 46 -13.04 5.25 -7.34
N VAL A 47 -12.07 4.81 -6.54
CA VAL A 47 -12.25 4.61 -5.09
C VAL A 47 -12.12 5.93 -4.33
N THR A 48 -11.18 6.79 -4.72
CA THR A 48 -10.95 8.10 -4.09
C THR A 48 -10.89 9.23 -5.12
N GLY A 49 -10.96 10.48 -4.66
CA GLY A 49 -10.90 11.68 -5.49
C GLY A 49 -12.25 12.28 -5.81
N MET A 50 -12.22 13.41 -6.54
CA MET A 50 -13.39 14.26 -6.78
C MET A 50 -14.51 13.57 -7.58
N ALA A 51 -14.17 12.65 -8.48
CA ALA A 51 -15.14 11.88 -9.27
C ALA A 51 -15.53 10.55 -8.62
N SER A 52 -15.02 10.24 -7.43
CA SER A 52 -15.36 9.01 -6.71
C SER A 52 -16.81 9.04 -6.23
N PRO A 53 -17.58 7.95 -6.45
CA PRO A 53 -18.89 7.81 -5.81
C PRO A 53 -18.83 7.83 -4.27
N ASN A 54 -17.66 7.55 -3.66
CA ASN A 54 -17.43 7.66 -2.23
C ASN A 54 -17.38 9.09 -1.71
N SER A 55 -17.36 10.09 -2.60
CA SER A 55 -17.36 11.51 -2.26
C SER A 55 -16.31 11.85 -1.19
N THR A 56 -15.07 11.37 -1.37
CA THR A 56 -14.01 11.44 -0.36
C THR A 56 -13.62 12.87 0.03
N GLN A 57 -13.93 13.86 -0.82
CA GLN A 57 -13.80 15.28 -0.49
C GLN A 57 -14.65 15.71 0.71
N ASN A 58 -15.76 15.01 1.01
CA ASN A 58 -16.60 15.30 2.19
C ASN A 58 -15.86 15.01 3.51
N TYR A 59 -14.85 14.16 3.46
CA TYR A 59 -13.95 13.84 4.58
C TYR A 59 -12.61 14.56 4.46
N ASN A 60 -12.55 15.59 3.61
CA ASN A 60 -11.33 16.34 3.30
C ASN A 60 -10.19 15.47 2.71
N VAL A 61 -10.53 14.44 1.95
CA VAL A 61 -9.61 13.61 1.19
C VAL A 61 -9.73 13.97 -0.28
N LEU A 62 -8.83 14.82 -0.76
CA LEU A 62 -8.79 15.30 -2.14
C LEU A 62 -7.84 14.47 -3.01
N GLY A 63 -6.78 13.96 -2.42
CA GLY A 63 -5.84 13.06 -3.03
C GLY A 63 -5.24 12.15 -1.97
N THR A 64 -5.01 10.88 -2.33
CA THR A 64 -4.41 9.88 -1.45
C THR A 64 -3.84 8.73 -2.27
N ASP A 65 -3.08 7.86 -1.65
CA ASP A 65 -2.45 6.72 -2.30
C ASP A 65 -2.58 5.42 -1.52
N LEU A 66 -2.01 4.35 -2.08
CA LEU A 66 -2.00 2.98 -1.59
C LEU A 66 -3.40 2.32 -1.61
N GLY A 67 -4.06 2.20 -0.44
CA GLY A 67 -5.30 1.44 -0.30
C GLY A 67 -5.02 0.00 0.11
N ILE A 68 -4.35 -0.16 1.24
CA ILE A 68 -4.05 -1.46 1.84
C ILE A 68 -5.32 -2.05 2.43
N MET A 69 -5.80 -3.17 1.88
CA MET A 69 -7.07 -3.79 2.27
C MET A 69 -6.85 -5.06 3.08
N TRP A 70 -7.67 -5.27 4.10
CA TRP A 70 -7.77 -6.54 4.81
C TRP A 70 -9.16 -6.74 5.42
N ASP A 71 -9.53 -8.02 5.64
CA ASP A 71 -10.72 -8.39 6.39
C ASP A 71 -10.47 -8.22 7.89
N ASN A 72 -11.35 -7.52 8.61
CA ASN A 72 -11.24 -7.33 10.05
C ASN A 72 -11.57 -8.62 10.85
N GLY A 73 -11.97 -9.68 10.18
CA GLY A 73 -12.39 -10.95 10.80
C GLY A 73 -13.88 -11.02 11.19
N ASN A 74 -14.64 -9.92 10.97
CA ASN A 74 -16.07 -9.83 11.27
C ASN A 74 -16.90 -9.51 10.01
N GLY A 75 -16.32 -9.67 8.82
CA GLY A 75 -17.00 -9.45 7.53
C GLY A 75 -17.01 -7.99 7.08
N GLU A 76 -16.19 -7.14 7.68
CA GLU A 76 -15.95 -5.77 7.26
C GLU A 76 -14.51 -5.64 6.76
N MET A 77 -14.34 -4.98 5.65
CA MET A 77 -13.04 -4.65 5.08
C MET A 77 -12.54 -3.32 5.62
N LEU A 78 -11.34 -3.33 6.17
CA LEU A 78 -10.58 -2.13 6.50
C LEU A 78 -9.67 -1.79 5.33
N THR A 79 -9.59 -0.49 4.99
CA THR A 79 -8.68 0.00 3.95
C THR A 79 -7.88 1.18 4.49
N ALA A 80 -6.57 1.00 4.63
CA ALA A 80 -5.66 2.07 5.02
C ALA A 80 -5.05 2.73 3.79
N PHE A 81 -5.09 4.06 3.74
CA PHE A 81 -4.42 4.86 2.73
C PHE A 81 -3.19 5.52 3.31
N GLY A 82 -2.24 5.86 2.44
CA GLY A 82 -1.00 6.55 2.80
C GLY A 82 -1.16 8.07 2.87
N ASP A 83 -0.16 8.78 2.38
CA ASP A 83 -0.14 10.23 2.40
C ASP A 83 -1.39 10.81 1.75
N THR A 84 -2.11 11.62 2.51
CA THR A 84 -3.43 12.12 2.14
C THR A 84 -3.45 13.65 2.19
N ALA A 85 -3.78 14.26 1.05
CA ALA A 85 -3.92 15.70 0.89
C ALA A 85 -5.36 16.17 1.08
N GLY A 86 -5.52 17.31 1.74
CA GLY A 86 -6.81 17.98 1.91
C GLY A 86 -6.66 19.49 2.03
N VAL A 87 -7.77 20.19 2.14
CA VAL A 87 -7.80 21.63 2.43
C VAL A 87 -7.52 21.86 3.91
N GLY A 88 -6.78 22.91 4.25
CA GLY A 88 -6.51 23.28 5.63
C GLY A 88 -5.14 23.91 5.82
N PHE A 89 -4.63 23.83 7.03
CA PHE A 89 -3.31 24.41 7.36
C PHE A 89 -2.20 23.63 6.63
N PRO A 90 -1.32 24.32 5.90
CA PRO A 90 -0.23 23.70 5.18
C PRO A 90 0.83 23.17 6.13
N ASN A 91 1.43 22.05 5.77
CA ASN A 91 2.59 21.47 6.47
C ASN A 91 3.90 22.04 5.88
N LEU A 92 4.14 23.32 6.08
CA LEU A 92 5.27 24.05 5.46
C LEU A 92 6.64 23.45 5.82
N LEU A 93 6.81 22.89 7.01
CA LEU A 93 8.05 22.21 7.40
C LEU A 93 8.36 21.00 6.54
N ALA A 94 7.32 20.29 6.08
CA ALA A 94 7.44 19.18 5.14
C ALA A 94 7.37 19.63 3.67
N GLY A 95 7.33 20.94 3.42
CA GLY A 95 7.25 21.51 2.06
C GLY A 95 5.89 21.34 1.39
N SER A 96 4.84 20.98 2.14
CA SER A 96 3.49 20.81 1.62
C SER A 96 2.66 22.07 1.79
N LEU A 97 1.97 22.51 0.73
CA LEU A 97 0.98 23.60 0.76
C LEU A 97 -0.42 23.11 1.19
N TRP A 98 -0.59 21.81 1.41
CA TRP A 98 -1.85 21.17 1.74
C TRP A 98 -1.87 20.69 3.20
N SER A 99 -3.06 20.55 3.78
CA SER A 99 -3.26 19.74 4.98
C SER A 99 -2.91 18.30 4.65
N TRP A 100 -1.98 17.72 5.39
CA TRP A 100 -1.40 16.41 5.09
C TRP A 100 -1.52 15.46 6.27
N ARG A 101 -2.09 14.29 6.02
CA ARG A 101 -2.16 13.15 6.93
C ARG A 101 -1.32 12.02 6.34
N SER A 102 -0.55 11.35 7.18
CA SER A 102 0.36 10.26 6.77
C SER A 102 -0.39 8.96 6.51
N ASN A 103 -1.54 8.79 7.13
CA ASN A 103 -2.34 7.57 7.05
C ASN A 103 -3.79 7.88 7.47
N ILE A 104 -4.74 7.28 6.77
CA ILE A 104 -6.17 7.34 7.09
C ILE A 104 -6.79 5.96 6.90
N LEU A 105 -7.96 5.71 7.50
CA LEU A 105 -8.70 4.45 7.37
C LEU A 105 -10.14 4.68 6.98
N VAL A 106 -10.64 3.81 6.12
CA VAL A 106 -12.05 3.67 5.78
C VAL A 106 -12.50 2.22 6.03
N ARG A 107 -13.81 2.04 6.19
CA ARG A 107 -14.44 0.73 6.40
C ARG A 107 -15.49 0.47 5.33
N SER A 108 -15.67 -0.79 4.96
CA SER A 108 -16.65 -1.22 3.97
C SER A 108 -17.13 -2.64 4.26
N HIS A 109 -18.45 -2.86 4.26
CA HIS A 109 -19.05 -4.20 4.28
C HIS A 109 -19.22 -4.78 2.87
N ASN A 110 -18.76 -4.08 1.84
CA ASN A 110 -18.88 -4.54 0.47
C ASN A 110 -17.90 -5.70 0.20
N GLN A 111 -18.45 -6.89 0.03
CA GLN A 111 -17.71 -8.11 -0.31
C GLN A 111 -17.81 -8.47 -1.81
N ASP A 112 -18.62 -7.74 -2.58
CA ASP A 112 -18.74 -7.88 -4.02
C ASP A 112 -18.21 -6.63 -4.74
N PRO A 113 -17.01 -6.71 -5.36
CA PRO A 113 -16.37 -5.56 -6.00
C PRO A 113 -16.88 -5.27 -7.42
N ASP A 114 -17.78 -6.08 -7.99
CA ASP A 114 -18.27 -5.92 -9.36
C ASP A 114 -18.87 -4.54 -9.62
N ASN A 115 -19.52 -3.97 -8.60
CA ASN A 115 -20.15 -2.66 -8.67
C ASN A 115 -19.29 -1.54 -8.01
N GLY A 116 -18.10 -1.85 -7.60
CA GLY A 116 -17.18 -0.93 -6.90
C GLY A 116 -17.01 -1.22 -5.42
N ILE A 117 -16.22 -0.41 -4.74
CA ILE A 117 -16.00 -0.45 -3.29
C ILE A 117 -16.57 0.83 -2.68
N PHE A 118 -17.68 0.69 -1.96
CA PHE A 118 -18.34 1.80 -1.28
C PHE A 118 -17.95 1.84 0.20
N PHE A 119 -17.64 3.04 0.70
CA PHE A 119 -17.27 3.23 2.10
C PHE A 119 -18.49 3.44 2.97
N ASP A 120 -18.59 2.69 4.06
CA ASP A 120 -19.63 2.85 5.08
C ASP A 120 -19.23 3.91 6.10
N SER A 121 -17.94 4.00 6.42
CA SER A 121 -17.40 4.97 7.35
C SER A 121 -15.93 5.32 7.06
N VAL A 122 -15.51 6.47 7.59
CA VAL A 122 -14.13 6.96 7.58
C VAL A 122 -13.74 7.28 9.02
N VAL A 123 -12.56 6.89 9.45
CA VAL A 123 -12.04 7.31 10.76
C VAL A 123 -11.74 8.80 10.70
N HIS A 124 -12.45 9.59 11.50
CA HIS A 124 -12.45 11.04 11.39
C HIS A 124 -12.27 11.74 12.74
N ASP A 125 -11.95 13.02 12.70
CA ASP A 125 -11.93 13.92 13.85
C ASP A 125 -13.34 14.42 14.21
N ILE A 126 -13.42 15.29 15.21
CA ILE A 126 -14.69 15.89 15.68
C ILE A 126 -15.37 16.80 14.64
N PHE A 127 -14.68 17.15 13.56
CA PHE A 127 -15.20 17.96 12.46
C PHE A 127 -15.63 17.11 11.27
N GLY A 128 -15.54 15.77 11.36
CA GLY A 128 -15.87 14.84 10.29
C GLY A 128 -14.78 14.72 9.22
N GLN A 129 -13.57 15.22 9.47
CA GLN A 129 -12.45 15.11 8.54
C GLN A 129 -11.61 13.88 8.86
N ALA A 130 -11.20 13.13 7.83
CA ALA A 130 -10.28 12.00 8.01
C ALA A 130 -9.04 12.44 8.78
N ARG A 131 -8.62 11.63 9.77
CA ARG A 131 -7.50 11.95 10.67
C ARG A 131 -6.36 10.95 10.56
N ASP A 132 -5.15 11.36 10.96
CA ASP A 132 -4.05 10.43 11.15
C ASP A 132 -4.45 9.32 12.15
N LEU A 133 -4.18 8.06 11.80
CA LEU A 133 -4.33 6.90 12.70
C LEU A 133 -3.14 6.83 13.65
N VAL A 134 -1.94 6.91 13.08
CA VAL A 134 -0.66 6.99 13.79
C VAL A 134 0.07 8.23 13.29
N ALA A 135 0.13 9.25 14.12
CA ALA A 135 0.67 10.54 13.74
C ALA A 135 2.18 10.49 13.45
N SER A 136 2.61 11.28 12.48
CA SER A 136 4.03 11.58 12.19
C SER A 136 4.29 13.07 12.51
N PRO A 137 5.49 13.43 13.02
CA PRO A 137 5.86 14.82 13.26
C PRO A 137 6.00 15.64 11.96
N LYS A 138 6.10 15.01 10.80
CA LYS A 138 6.24 15.62 9.47
C LYS A 138 7.45 16.54 9.36
N ILE A 139 8.57 16.11 9.95
CA ILE A 139 9.84 16.84 9.96
C ILE A 139 10.85 16.10 9.07
N PRO A 140 11.29 16.71 7.93
CA PRO A 140 12.32 16.13 7.08
C PRO A 140 13.57 15.74 7.86
N LEU A 141 14.20 14.62 7.47
CA LEU A 141 15.39 14.03 8.10
C LEU A 141 15.16 13.45 9.51
N ILE A 142 14.01 13.65 10.13
CA ILE A 142 13.59 13.01 11.38
C ILE A 142 12.56 11.93 11.06
N GLU A 143 11.33 12.30 10.79
CA GLU A 143 10.26 11.45 10.28
C GLU A 143 9.28 12.33 9.52
N ILE A 144 9.27 12.17 8.20
CA ILE A 144 8.43 12.99 7.33
C ILE A 144 7.03 12.39 7.16
N SER A 145 6.92 11.07 7.24
CA SER A 145 5.62 10.38 7.17
C SER A 145 5.68 9.00 7.85
N ARG A 146 4.50 8.45 8.18
CA ARG A 146 4.27 7.06 8.60
C ARG A 146 3.31 6.40 7.66
N ILE A 147 3.83 5.58 6.77
CA ILE A 147 3.07 5.01 5.66
C ILE A 147 2.64 3.59 6.01
N PRO A 148 1.33 3.25 5.91
CA PRO A 148 0.87 1.87 6.04
C PRO A 148 1.39 1.02 4.88
N THR A 149 1.82 -0.20 5.18
CA THR A 149 2.35 -1.13 4.17
C THR A 149 1.59 -2.44 4.13
N ALA A 150 1.04 -2.88 5.25
CA ALA A 150 0.23 -4.09 5.36
C ALA A 150 -0.81 -3.96 6.47
N GLY A 151 -1.90 -4.73 6.37
CA GLY A 151 -2.91 -4.86 7.42
C GLY A 151 -3.33 -6.32 7.58
N ILE A 152 -3.69 -6.73 8.80
CA ILE A 152 -4.15 -8.08 9.10
C ILE A 152 -4.96 -8.10 10.42
N SER A 153 -5.98 -8.94 10.47
CA SER A 153 -6.71 -9.22 11.71
C SER A 153 -6.21 -10.52 12.33
N VAL A 154 -5.88 -10.49 13.60
CA VAL A 154 -5.48 -11.68 14.37
C VAL A 154 -6.21 -11.68 15.71
N ASN A 155 -7.01 -12.72 15.97
CA ASN A 155 -7.74 -12.90 17.23
C ASN A 155 -8.59 -11.67 17.63
N GLY A 156 -9.21 -11.00 16.66
CA GLY A 156 -10.06 -9.82 16.88
C GLY A 156 -9.28 -8.50 17.08
N VAL A 157 -7.96 -8.53 17.02
CA VAL A 157 -7.09 -7.35 17.03
C VAL A 157 -6.64 -7.04 15.60
N GLN A 158 -6.76 -5.78 15.20
CA GLN A 158 -6.27 -5.31 13.91
C GLN A 158 -4.80 -4.89 14.06
N TYR A 159 -3.93 -5.42 13.20
CA TYR A 159 -2.53 -5.03 13.12
C TYR A 159 -2.25 -4.36 11.78
N MET A 160 -1.54 -3.25 11.82
CA MET A 160 -1.10 -2.52 10.65
C MET A 160 0.41 -2.33 10.71
N SER A 161 1.10 -2.78 9.67
CA SER A 161 2.52 -2.48 9.50
C SER A 161 2.68 -1.08 8.92
N LEU A 162 3.61 -0.33 9.49
CA LEU A 162 3.94 1.03 9.10
C LEU A 162 5.43 1.14 8.82
N MET A 163 5.82 1.88 7.79
CA MET A 163 7.18 2.36 7.63
C MET A 163 7.30 3.81 8.10
N SER A 164 8.28 4.08 8.96
CA SER A 164 8.68 5.44 9.36
C SER A 164 9.60 6.01 8.29
N VAL A 165 9.08 6.89 7.44
CA VAL A 165 9.85 7.49 6.36
C VAL A 165 10.65 8.68 6.89
N LYS A 166 11.97 8.65 6.71
CA LYS A 166 12.91 9.70 7.10
C LYS A 166 13.02 10.76 6.01
N THR A 167 13.19 10.32 4.77
CA THR A 167 13.32 11.19 3.59
C THR A 167 12.68 10.54 2.38
N TRP A 168 12.08 11.37 1.53
CA TRP A 168 11.77 11.06 0.15
C TRP A 168 12.99 11.47 -0.70
N ASP A 169 13.63 10.48 -1.31
CA ASP A 169 14.87 10.68 -2.06
C ASP A 169 14.58 10.89 -3.56
N ASP A 170 15.05 10.00 -4.42
CA ASP A 170 14.73 10.03 -5.85
C ASP A 170 13.42 9.27 -6.16
N VAL A 171 12.99 9.28 -7.42
CA VAL A 171 11.81 8.54 -7.90
C VAL A 171 11.90 7.05 -7.54
N GLY A 172 10.92 6.57 -6.78
CA GLY A 172 10.89 5.18 -6.30
C GLY A 172 11.92 4.88 -5.20
N GLN A 173 12.54 5.89 -4.63
CA GLN A 173 13.52 5.76 -3.56
C GLN A 173 13.13 6.59 -2.35
N TRP A 174 13.28 6.03 -1.18
CA TRP A 174 13.12 6.70 0.11
C TRP A 174 13.93 5.98 1.17
N THR A 175 14.26 6.69 2.22
CA THR A 175 14.96 6.15 3.38
C THR A 175 14.00 6.06 4.55
N THR A 176 13.92 4.90 5.20
CA THR A 176 13.15 4.69 6.42
C THR A 176 14.04 4.75 7.66
N ASN A 177 13.44 5.10 8.81
CA ASN A 177 14.07 4.91 10.11
C ASN A 177 13.90 3.45 10.56
N TYR A 178 12.68 2.95 10.42
CA TYR A 178 12.25 1.60 10.83
C TYR A 178 10.92 1.24 10.15
N SER A 179 10.56 -0.04 10.20
CA SER A 179 9.19 -0.51 10.10
C SER A 179 8.71 -1.03 11.45
N GLY A 180 7.40 -1.10 11.68
CA GLY A 180 6.86 -1.62 12.93
C GLY A 180 5.34 -1.79 12.87
N LEU A 181 4.76 -2.39 13.90
CA LEU A 181 3.34 -2.62 14.00
C LEU A 181 2.64 -1.55 14.82
N ALA A 182 1.46 -1.17 14.39
CA ALA A 182 0.43 -0.57 15.23
C ALA A 182 -0.73 -1.55 15.41
N ALA A 183 -1.39 -1.49 16.55
CA ALA A 183 -2.52 -2.37 16.88
C ALA A 183 -3.76 -1.58 17.27
N SER A 184 -4.92 -2.13 16.93
CA SER A 184 -6.25 -1.60 17.26
C SER A 184 -7.14 -2.73 17.77
N GLY A 185 -7.79 -2.53 18.91
CA GLY A 185 -8.77 -3.43 19.49
C GLY A 185 -10.23 -2.97 19.30
N ASP A 186 -10.46 -1.95 18.48
CA ASP A 186 -11.75 -1.28 18.26
C ASP A 186 -12.04 -1.08 16.76
N ASP A 187 -11.75 -2.11 15.94
CA ASP A 187 -11.97 -2.14 14.50
C ASP A 187 -11.35 -0.97 13.74
N GLY A 188 -10.15 -0.56 14.16
CA GLY A 188 -9.38 0.49 13.51
C GLY A 188 -9.79 1.91 13.88
N GLU A 189 -10.64 2.11 14.91
CA GLU A 189 -11.00 3.45 15.35
C GLU A 189 -9.83 4.14 16.05
N SER A 190 -9.10 3.43 16.90
CA SER A 190 -7.89 3.94 17.54
C SER A 190 -6.71 2.97 17.38
N TRP A 191 -5.49 3.51 17.31
CA TRP A 191 -4.29 2.75 17.07
C TRP A 191 -3.19 3.07 18.05
N ALA A 192 -2.53 2.04 18.56
CA ALA A 192 -1.34 2.15 19.39
C ALA A 192 -0.10 1.70 18.61
N ASP A 193 0.90 2.55 18.49
CA ASP A 193 2.22 2.17 17.97
C ASP A 193 2.90 1.19 18.94
N LEU A 194 3.24 0.01 18.48
CA LEU A 194 3.92 -1.02 19.26
C LEU A 194 5.44 -0.86 19.12
N GLY A 195 6.00 0.17 19.74
CA GLY A 195 7.41 0.54 19.62
C GLY A 195 8.42 -0.60 19.82
N PHE A 196 8.05 -1.64 20.59
CA PHE A 196 8.87 -2.83 20.78
C PHE A 196 8.89 -3.78 19.57
N THR A 197 8.08 -3.53 18.54
CA THR A 197 8.08 -4.24 17.27
C THR A 197 8.88 -3.51 16.18
N HIS A 198 9.53 -2.40 16.51
CA HIS A 198 10.28 -1.63 15.52
C HIS A 198 11.49 -2.42 15.00
N ARG A 199 11.61 -2.48 13.68
CA ARG A 199 12.73 -3.05 12.93
C ARG A 199 13.54 -1.89 12.32
N PRO A 200 14.67 -1.47 12.92
CA PRO A 200 15.54 -0.43 12.36
C PRO A 200 15.97 -0.76 10.93
N ASN A 201 16.14 0.25 10.09
CA ASN A 201 16.60 0.05 8.70
C ASN A 201 18.11 -0.25 8.65
N GLU A 202 18.50 -1.39 9.27
CA GLU A 202 19.88 -1.87 9.33
C GLU A 202 19.91 -3.41 9.40
N GLY A 203 21.04 -4.03 9.00
CA GLY A 203 21.21 -5.48 8.99
C GLY A 203 20.08 -6.18 8.26
N GLY A 204 19.70 -7.37 8.71
CA GLY A 204 18.58 -8.13 8.17
C GLY A 204 17.22 -7.45 8.33
N ASN A 205 17.04 -6.59 9.33
CA ASN A 205 15.81 -5.80 9.49
C ASN A 205 15.55 -4.85 8.32
N ALA A 206 16.58 -4.40 7.62
CA ALA A 206 16.44 -3.60 6.42
C ALA A 206 15.64 -4.31 5.31
N ASN A 207 15.56 -5.64 5.33
CA ASN A 207 14.81 -6.45 4.37
C ASN A 207 13.30 -6.47 4.64
N PHE A 208 12.84 -5.87 5.74
CA PHE A 208 11.44 -5.87 6.19
C PHE A 208 10.93 -4.44 6.46
N GLN A 209 11.28 -3.49 5.59
CA GLN A 209 10.87 -2.08 5.74
C GLN A 209 9.50 -1.79 5.11
N MET A 210 9.14 -2.49 4.03
CA MET A 210 7.78 -2.54 3.47
C MET A 210 7.28 -3.97 3.55
N ASN A 211 6.03 -4.15 3.96
CA ASN A 211 5.50 -5.47 4.27
C ASN A 211 4.20 -5.78 3.53
N ALA A 212 3.91 -7.07 3.39
CA ALA A 212 2.57 -7.61 3.13
C ALA A 212 2.34 -8.79 4.06
N PHE A 213 1.09 -9.01 4.48
CA PHE A 213 0.71 -10.12 5.33
C PHE A 213 -0.24 -11.09 4.64
N THR A 214 -0.10 -12.38 4.95
CA THR A 214 -1.12 -13.39 4.68
C THR A 214 -1.15 -14.43 5.80
N LYS A 215 -2.31 -15.07 6.01
CA LYS A 215 -2.47 -16.14 7.02
C LYS A 215 -2.64 -17.49 6.35
N SER A 216 -2.02 -18.52 6.93
CA SER A 216 -2.26 -19.90 6.55
C SER A 216 -1.84 -20.86 7.68
N GLY A 217 -2.72 -21.79 8.04
CA GLY A 217 -2.40 -22.87 8.99
C GLY A 217 -1.99 -22.41 10.38
N GLY A 218 -2.54 -21.30 10.89
CA GLY A 218 -2.21 -20.71 12.21
C GLY A 218 -0.90 -19.93 12.22
N TRP A 219 -0.37 -19.60 11.03
CA TRP A 219 0.79 -18.74 10.84
C TRP A 219 0.38 -17.44 10.13
N VAL A 220 0.97 -16.35 10.58
CA VAL A 220 1.09 -15.11 9.81
C VAL A 220 2.41 -15.16 9.04
N TYR A 221 2.35 -15.03 7.73
CA TYR A 221 3.50 -14.85 6.87
C TYR A 221 3.67 -13.36 6.57
N GLU A 222 4.86 -12.84 6.83
CA GLU A 222 5.26 -11.48 6.53
C GLU A 222 6.21 -11.49 5.34
N TYR A 223 5.79 -10.89 4.24
CA TYR A 223 6.66 -10.61 3.10
C TYR A 223 7.27 -9.24 3.29
N GLY A 224 8.57 -9.11 3.11
CA GLY A 224 9.28 -7.87 3.35
C GLY A 224 10.17 -7.47 2.17
N THR A 225 10.32 -6.16 1.97
CA THR A 225 11.33 -5.58 1.08
C THR A 225 12.08 -4.44 1.79
N ARG A 226 13.20 -4.05 1.24
CA ARG A 226 13.89 -2.82 1.66
C ARG A 226 13.06 -1.59 1.33
N SER A 227 13.41 -0.46 1.95
CA SER A 227 12.86 0.84 1.56
C SER A 227 13.20 1.16 0.10
N GLY A 228 12.25 1.77 -0.60
CA GLY A 228 12.34 2.01 -2.05
C GLY A 228 11.87 0.83 -2.89
N ARG A 229 11.72 1.06 -4.19
CA ARG A 229 11.30 0.06 -5.17
C ARG A 229 12.48 -0.69 -5.74
N ASN A 230 12.19 -1.80 -6.45
CA ASN A 230 13.18 -2.59 -7.16
C ASN A 230 14.17 -3.31 -6.23
N ASN A 231 13.66 -3.90 -5.18
CA ASN A 231 14.41 -4.66 -4.19
C ASN A 231 14.06 -6.16 -4.25
N PRO A 232 14.90 -7.06 -3.70
CA PRO A 232 14.47 -8.41 -3.42
C PRO A 232 13.35 -8.44 -2.37
N ALA A 233 12.45 -9.42 -2.49
CA ALA A 233 11.49 -9.77 -1.44
C ALA A 233 12.03 -10.89 -0.57
N TYR A 234 11.72 -10.84 0.71
CA TYR A 234 12.05 -11.83 1.74
C TYR A 234 10.77 -12.30 2.41
N ILE A 235 10.86 -13.39 3.18
CA ILE A 235 9.71 -13.87 3.94
C ILE A 235 10.11 -14.28 5.35
N SER A 236 9.26 -13.91 6.30
CA SER A 236 9.24 -14.44 7.67
C SER A 236 7.87 -15.01 7.99
N ARG A 237 7.77 -15.76 9.08
CA ARG A 237 6.51 -16.22 9.63
C ARG A 237 6.53 -16.21 11.15
N VAL A 238 5.35 -16.09 11.74
CA VAL A 238 5.17 -16.16 13.19
C VAL A 238 3.82 -16.80 13.50
N ARG A 239 3.66 -17.44 14.66
CA ARG A 239 2.34 -17.89 15.10
C ARG A 239 1.41 -16.70 15.29
N GLU A 240 0.12 -16.89 14.99
CA GLU A 240 -0.86 -15.79 15.08
C GLU A 240 -0.83 -15.14 16.48
N GLU A 241 -0.76 -15.93 17.55
CA GLU A 241 -0.70 -15.46 18.93
C GLU A 241 0.55 -14.63 19.27
N ASP A 242 1.62 -14.76 18.48
CA ASP A 242 2.91 -14.12 18.71
C ASP A 242 3.22 -12.99 17.72
N ILE A 243 2.25 -12.52 16.93
CA ILE A 243 2.48 -11.53 15.86
C ILE A 243 3.25 -10.29 16.32
N ALA A 244 3.07 -9.87 17.56
CA ALA A 244 3.78 -8.71 18.14
C ALA A 244 5.11 -9.08 18.83
N ASN A 245 5.57 -10.34 18.76
CA ASN A 245 6.80 -10.79 19.40
C ASN A 245 7.88 -11.11 18.37
N LEU A 246 8.75 -10.15 18.06
CA LEU A 246 9.82 -10.32 17.05
C LEU A 246 10.76 -11.49 17.34
N GLY A 247 10.91 -11.90 18.60
CA GLY A 247 11.75 -13.05 19.00
C GLY A 247 11.18 -14.42 18.57
N GLU A 248 9.88 -14.48 18.26
CA GLU A 248 9.20 -15.69 17.81
C GLU A 248 9.17 -15.85 16.29
N TYR A 249 9.57 -14.81 15.54
CA TYR A 249 9.60 -14.87 14.08
C TYR A 249 10.65 -15.85 13.56
N GLU A 250 10.27 -16.60 12.55
CA GLU A 250 11.13 -17.48 11.78
C GLU A 250 11.35 -16.90 10.38
N TYR A 251 12.60 -16.89 9.91
CA TYR A 251 13.04 -16.33 8.65
C TYR A 251 13.45 -17.45 7.69
N TRP A 252 13.06 -17.35 6.42
CA TRP A 252 13.38 -18.35 5.41
C TRP A 252 14.80 -18.15 4.88
N ASP A 253 15.67 -19.16 5.03
CA ASP A 253 17.08 -19.10 4.59
C ASP A 253 17.31 -19.66 3.17
N GLY A 254 16.24 -19.93 2.43
CA GLY A 254 16.29 -20.60 1.12
C GLY A 254 16.10 -22.12 1.17
N GLY A 255 16.01 -22.72 2.35
CA GLY A 255 15.82 -24.17 2.53
C GLY A 255 15.09 -24.54 3.82
N LYS A 256 15.16 -23.69 4.82
CA LYS A 256 14.53 -23.92 6.13
C LYS A 256 14.23 -22.62 6.88
N TRP A 257 13.33 -22.71 7.82
CA TRP A 257 12.96 -21.62 8.71
C TRP A 257 13.96 -21.50 9.87
N LYS A 258 14.42 -20.28 10.16
CA LYS A 258 15.39 -19.91 11.21
C LYS A 258 14.72 -18.98 12.22
N LYS A 259 14.47 -19.49 13.42
CA LYS A 259 13.87 -18.70 14.49
C LYS A 259 14.82 -17.64 15.02
N GLY A 260 14.34 -16.39 15.11
CA GLY A 260 15.04 -15.26 15.70
C GLY A 260 16.26 -14.73 14.92
N ASP A 261 16.54 -15.28 13.74
CA ASP A 261 17.74 -14.93 12.95
C ASP A 261 17.32 -14.19 11.67
N VAL A 262 17.07 -12.88 11.80
CA VAL A 262 16.64 -12.04 10.68
C VAL A 262 17.71 -11.92 9.60
N ASP A 263 18.99 -12.02 9.95
CA ASP A 263 20.10 -11.94 9.00
C ASP A 263 20.21 -13.20 8.11
N ALA A 264 19.59 -14.31 8.51
CA ALA A 264 19.51 -15.51 7.70
C ALA A 264 18.52 -15.44 6.54
N ALA A 265 17.63 -14.42 6.49
CA ALA A 265 16.60 -14.32 5.48
C ALA A 265 17.20 -14.28 4.06
N ALA A 266 16.81 -15.24 3.21
CA ALA A 266 17.20 -15.31 1.81
C ALA A 266 16.13 -14.72 0.89
N PRO A 267 16.50 -14.13 -0.27
CA PRO A 267 15.55 -13.63 -1.25
C PRO A 267 14.64 -14.73 -1.79
N ILE A 268 13.35 -14.41 -1.97
CA ILE A 268 12.35 -15.30 -2.58
C ILE A 268 11.86 -14.83 -3.94
N ALA A 269 12.00 -13.53 -4.23
CA ALA A 269 11.69 -12.92 -5.53
C ALA A 269 12.56 -11.67 -5.71
N GLU A 270 12.82 -11.30 -6.97
CA GLU A 270 13.59 -10.12 -7.32
C GLU A 270 12.70 -9.04 -7.93
N ASN A 271 13.18 -7.78 -7.92
CA ASN A 271 12.52 -6.65 -8.57
C ASN A 271 11.10 -6.41 -8.04
N VAL A 272 10.98 -6.30 -6.74
CA VAL A 272 9.72 -6.06 -6.02
C VAL A 272 9.68 -4.63 -5.49
N GLY A 273 8.55 -3.96 -5.67
CA GLY A 273 8.20 -2.69 -5.04
C GLY A 273 7.19 -2.90 -3.92
N GLU A 274 6.24 -2.00 -3.78
CA GLU A 274 5.07 -2.19 -2.91
C GLU A 274 4.35 -3.47 -3.33
N LEU A 275 4.02 -4.32 -2.37
CA LEU A 275 3.52 -5.64 -2.64
C LEU A 275 2.27 -5.98 -1.85
N SER A 276 1.49 -6.91 -2.37
CA SER A 276 0.35 -7.52 -1.68
C SER A 276 0.32 -9.01 -2.02
N VAL A 277 0.07 -9.87 -1.03
CA VAL A 277 0.12 -11.32 -1.20
C VAL A 277 -1.13 -11.97 -0.60
N MET A 278 -1.72 -12.90 -1.33
CA MET A 278 -2.89 -13.65 -0.89
C MET A 278 -2.95 -15.04 -1.52
N TRP A 279 -3.57 -16.00 -0.82
CA TRP A 279 -4.01 -17.25 -1.44
C TRP A 279 -5.17 -16.98 -2.37
N ASN A 280 -5.11 -17.52 -3.58
CA ASN A 280 -6.18 -17.40 -4.57
C ASN A 280 -6.81 -18.78 -4.81
N ASP A 281 -8.06 -18.95 -4.41
CA ASP A 281 -8.78 -20.23 -4.46
C ASP A 281 -9.00 -20.71 -5.90
N TYR A 282 -9.22 -19.79 -6.85
CA TYR A 282 -9.42 -20.15 -8.26
C TYR A 282 -8.16 -20.75 -8.88
N LEU A 283 -7.00 -20.20 -8.57
CA LEU A 283 -5.72 -20.72 -9.06
C LEU A 283 -5.18 -21.88 -8.20
N GLY A 284 -5.64 -22.02 -6.95
CA GLY A 284 -5.06 -22.94 -5.98
C GLY A 284 -3.59 -22.59 -5.67
N GLN A 285 -3.24 -21.30 -5.67
CA GLN A 285 -1.88 -20.78 -5.50
C GLN A 285 -1.88 -19.47 -4.72
N TYR A 286 -0.75 -19.16 -4.11
CA TYR A 286 -0.47 -17.80 -3.63
C TYR A 286 -0.23 -16.89 -4.84
N VAL A 287 -0.77 -15.68 -4.76
CA VAL A 287 -0.59 -14.61 -5.73
C VAL A 287 0.11 -13.45 -5.03
N MET A 288 1.17 -12.94 -5.62
CA MET A 288 1.85 -11.71 -5.24
C MET A 288 1.64 -10.68 -6.35
N LEU A 289 1.06 -9.54 -6.01
CA LEU A 289 1.06 -8.36 -6.87
C LEU A 289 2.13 -7.39 -6.40
N THR A 290 2.81 -6.77 -7.34
CA THR A 290 3.82 -5.74 -7.07
C THR A 290 4.02 -4.85 -8.28
N THR A 291 4.78 -3.78 -8.11
CA THR A 291 5.25 -2.92 -9.20
C THR A 291 6.67 -3.36 -9.58
N ASP A 292 6.93 -3.56 -10.87
CA ASP A 292 8.24 -3.89 -11.39
C ASP A 292 9.14 -2.63 -11.55
N PRO A 293 10.44 -2.78 -11.90
CA PRO A 293 11.35 -1.64 -12.11
C PRO A 293 10.91 -0.65 -13.19
N PHE A 294 9.99 -1.04 -14.06
CA PHE A 294 9.47 -0.21 -15.13
C PHE A 294 8.13 0.46 -14.78
N ASN A 295 7.66 0.31 -13.55
CA ASN A 295 6.34 0.72 -13.05
C ASN A 295 5.17 -0.01 -13.75
N SER A 296 5.36 -1.25 -14.21
CA SER A 296 4.26 -2.12 -14.58
C SER A 296 3.73 -2.83 -13.34
N VAL A 297 2.41 -3.02 -13.24
CA VAL A 297 1.84 -3.91 -12.22
C VAL A 297 1.96 -5.34 -12.70
N VAL A 298 2.63 -6.16 -11.90
CA VAL A 298 2.91 -7.55 -12.24
C VAL A 298 2.39 -8.52 -11.19
N MET A 299 2.10 -9.75 -11.62
CA MET A 299 1.65 -10.85 -10.79
C MET A 299 2.68 -11.98 -10.82
N ARG A 300 2.96 -12.55 -9.65
CA ARG A 300 3.71 -13.81 -9.50
C ARG A 300 2.84 -14.83 -8.76
N LYS A 301 3.11 -16.11 -8.98
CA LYS A 301 2.35 -17.24 -8.40
C LYS A 301 3.30 -18.23 -7.73
N ALA A 302 2.85 -18.85 -6.64
CA ALA A 302 3.58 -19.91 -5.96
C ALA A 302 2.62 -20.92 -5.30
N SER A 303 3.04 -22.16 -5.19
CA SER A 303 2.25 -23.19 -4.47
C SER A 303 2.45 -23.16 -2.95
N SER A 304 3.53 -22.54 -2.47
CA SER A 304 3.85 -22.37 -1.05
C SER A 304 4.17 -20.90 -0.75
N PRO A 305 4.00 -20.43 0.48
CA PRO A 305 4.27 -19.03 0.84
C PRO A 305 5.69 -18.57 0.53
N GLU A 306 6.68 -19.45 0.78
CA GLU A 306 8.10 -19.19 0.51
C GLU A 306 8.49 -19.35 -0.96
N GLY A 307 7.58 -19.86 -1.80
CA GLY A 307 7.84 -20.08 -3.21
C GLY A 307 8.14 -21.55 -3.58
N PRO A 308 8.82 -21.84 -4.70
CA PRO A 308 9.38 -20.85 -5.63
C PRO A 308 8.30 -20.01 -6.33
N TRP A 309 8.56 -18.72 -6.46
CA TRP A 309 7.68 -17.78 -7.15
C TRP A 309 7.96 -17.81 -8.67
N SER A 310 6.89 -17.74 -9.46
CA SER A 310 6.98 -17.69 -10.92
C SER A 310 7.66 -16.41 -11.41
N ASP A 311 8.05 -16.41 -12.69
CA ASP A 311 8.37 -15.17 -13.39
C ASP A 311 7.19 -14.19 -13.34
N PRO A 312 7.45 -12.86 -13.39
CA PRO A 312 6.41 -11.84 -13.34
C PRO A 312 5.55 -11.88 -14.61
N GLU A 313 4.25 -11.84 -14.43
CA GLU A 313 3.24 -11.72 -15.48
C GLU A 313 2.65 -10.31 -15.43
N VAL A 314 2.76 -9.54 -16.53
CA VAL A 314 2.27 -8.16 -16.58
C VAL A 314 0.73 -8.14 -16.57
N LEU A 315 0.16 -7.42 -15.63
CA LEU A 315 -1.28 -7.14 -15.52
C LEU A 315 -1.62 -5.75 -16.06
N ILE A 316 -0.79 -4.76 -15.77
CA ILE A 316 -0.91 -3.40 -16.29
C ILE A 316 0.46 -2.98 -16.80
N ASP A 317 0.55 -2.76 -18.10
CA ASP A 317 1.79 -2.29 -18.72
C ASP A 317 2.00 -0.81 -18.44
N THR A 318 3.22 -0.41 -18.08
CA THR A 318 3.58 1.00 -17.85
C THR A 318 3.25 1.93 -19.01
N ARG A 319 3.23 1.39 -20.26
CA ARG A 319 2.86 2.16 -21.46
C ARG A 319 1.38 2.52 -21.49
N GLU A 320 0.53 1.70 -20.83
CA GLU A 320 -0.92 1.98 -20.71
C GLU A 320 -1.24 2.86 -19.49
N LEU A 321 -0.54 2.64 -18.37
CA LEU A 321 -0.71 3.39 -17.14
C LEU A 321 0.64 3.70 -16.48
N PRO A 322 1.39 4.68 -16.98
CA PRO A 322 2.79 4.90 -16.61
C PRO A 322 2.99 5.34 -15.16
N THR A 323 1.95 5.66 -14.44
CA THR A 323 2.00 6.17 -13.06
C THR A 323 1.32 5.24 -12.06
N ALA A 324 1.05 3.98 -12.44
CA ALA A 324 0.47 2.98 -11.55
C ALA A 324 1.51 2.47 -10.53
N TYR A 325 1.07 2.27 -9.27
CA TYR A 325 1.89 1.66 -8.21
C TYR A 325 1.03 1.13 -7.06
N ALA A 326 1.67 0.43 -6.14
CA ALA A 326 1.08 -0.11 -4.91
C ALA A 326 -0.19 -0.94 -5.15
N PRO A 327 -0.11 -2.05 -5.91
CA PRO A 327 -1.26 -2.91 -6.08
C PRO A 327 -1.62 -3.62 -4.77
N SER A 328 -2.88 -3.53 -4.34
CA SER A 328 -3.40 -4.17 -3.13
C SER A 328 -4.57 -5.09 -3.49
N ILE A 329 -4.44 -6.39 -3.21
CA ILE A 329 -5.42 -7.41 -3.57
C ILE A 329 -6.68 -7.25 -2.71
N PHE A 330 -7.85 -7.31 -3.33
CA PHE A 330 -9.13 -7.30 -2.63
C PHE A 330 -9.28 -8.59 -1.79
N PRO A 331 -9.61 -8.51 -0.48
CA PRO A 331 -9.49 -9.67 0.42
C PRO A 331 -10.55 -10.75 0.21
N TYR A 332 -11.69 -10.45 -0.40
CA TYR A 332 -12.79 -11.39 -0.61
C TYR A 332 -12.79 -11.93 -2.05
N GLN A 333 -11.64 -12.46 -2.51
CA GLN A 333 -11.50 -13.00 -3.86
C GLN A 333 -12.33 -14.26 -4.06
N THR A 334 -13.20 -14.24 -5.04
CA THR A 334 -13.94 -15.41 -5.47
C THR A 334 -13.95 -15.52 -7.00
N GLY A 335 -13.78 -16.74 -7.52
CA GLY A 335 -13.86 -16.98 -8.94
C GLY A 335 -12.65 -16.50 -9.75
N ARG A 336 -12.88 -16.36 -11.08
CA ARG A 336 -11.83 -16.13 -12.07
C ARG A 336 -11.25 -14.74 -12.06
N ASP A 337 -12.01 -13.75 -11.64
CA ASP A 337 -11.57 -12.36 -11.74
C ASP A 337 -10.79 -11.94 -10.49
N LEU A 338 -9.62 -11.39 -10.69
CA LEU A 338 -8.78 -10.82 -9.65
C LEU A 338 -9.04 -9.33 -9.55
N TYR A 339 -9.51 -8.88 -8.39
CA TYR A 339 -9.72 -7.47 -8.08
C TYR A 339 -8.58 -6.96 -7.20
N PHE A 340 -8.12 -5.76 -7.47
CA PHE A 340 -7.09 -5.09 -6.69
C PHE A 340 -7.19 -3.57 -6.83
N LEU A 341 -6.78 -2.86 -5.81
CA LEU A 341 -6.56 -1.42 -5.88
C LEU A 341 -5.20 -1.13 -6.49
N THR A 342 -5.07 0.00 -7.17
CA THR A 342 -3.79 0.59 -7.54
C THR A 342 -3.88 2.11 -7.48
N THR A 343 -2.79 2.76 -7.12
CA THR A 343 -2.70 4.21 -7.15
C THR A 343 -2.31 4.67 -8.53
N VAL A 344 -2.95 5.75 -9.00
CA VAL A 344 -2.58 6.48 -10.22
C VAL A 344 -1.93 7.79 -9.79
N HIS A 345 -0.60 7.84 -9.78
CA HIS A 345 0.17 8.91 -9.15
C HIS A 345 -0.13 10.31 -9.72
N ASN A 346 -0.24 10.45 -11.04
CA ASN A 346 -0.51 11.76 -11.66
C ASN A 346 -1.88 12.34 -11.30
N GLN A 347 -2.81 11.51 -10.83
CA GLN A 347 -4.10 11.94 -10.27
C GLN A 347 -4.07 11.94 -8.74
N TYR A 348 -3.09 11.26 -8.14
CA TYR A 348 -2.92 10.98 -6.73
C TYR A 348 -4.21 10.41 -6.10
N ASN A 349 -4.76 9.42 -6.76
CA ASN A 349 -6.00 8.75 -6.35
C ASN A 349 -5.96 7.27 -6.66
N VAL A 350 -6.85 6.52 -6.00
CA VAL A 350 -6.89 5.07 -6.00
C VAL A 350 -8.03 4.57 -6.87
N VAL A 351 -7.76 3.58 -7.68
CA VAL A 351 -8.69 2.98 -8.64
C VAL A 351 -8.77 1.47 -8.39
N LEU A 352 -9.98 0.92 -8.41
CA LEU A 352 -10.23 -0.52 -8.41
C LEU A 352 -10.04 -1.06 -9.83
N MET A 353 -9.19 -2.08 -9.92
CA MET A 353 -8.89 -2.81 -11.14
C MET A 353 -9.48 -4.20 -11.09
N ARG A 354 -9.84 -4.74 -12.24
CA ARG A 354 -10.28 -6.13 -12.45
C ARG A 354 -9.46 -6.76 -13.55
N THR A 355 -8.90 -7.94 -13.30
CA THR A 355 -8.19 -8.73 -14.30
C THR A 355 -8.78 -10.14 -14.36
N SER A 356 -8.99 -10.69 -15.56
CA SER A 356 -9.39 -12.10 -15.71
C SER A 356 -8.15 -12.98 -15.70
N LEU A 357 -8.11 -13.97 -14.78
CA LEU A 357 -7.04 -14.96 -14.61
C LEU A 357 -7.12 -16.09 -15.63
#